data_640494ee7a793f525d2b90ce1368e0fc
#
_entry.id   640494ee7a793f525d2b90ce1368e0fc
#
_cell.length_a   1.000
_cell.length_b   1.000
_cell.length_c   1.000
_cell.angle_alpha   90.00
_cell.angle_beta   90.00
_cell.angle_gamma   90.00
#
_symmetry.space_group_name_H-M   'P 1'
#
loop_
_entity.id
_entity.type
_entity.pdbx_description
1 polymer ?
#
loop_
_entity_poly.entity_id
_entity_poly.type
_entity_poly.pdbx_seq_one_letter_code
_entity_poly.pdbx_strand_id
1 'polypeptide(L)'
;MREIYEIELSTSAISIITNKVSQAAFEWQNRPLDPVYLIVWMDGIVFKVRDNGKIINKTVYLCVGLKQNGLKEVLGMWVGKNESSSFWMGVLTDIKARGVQDRLITCSDNLNGFTETIRSVFPNSATQICVVHQIRNSCKYVVYKDKKEFTADMKNIYNAPNKDVSATELDNLERKWGGKYPYAIQSWRKNWDDLTVFFQFPLEIRNIIYTTNLIENLNGKLRKYTKSKPSFPSDDAVKKTVFLSLMEIEKKWTQPIHN
;
A
#
# COMPACT_ATOMS: atom_id res chain seq x y z
N MET A 1 11.85 19.94 -24.94
CA MET A 1 13.21 19.32 -24.91
C MET A 1 14.23 20.13 -25.68
N ARG A 2 13.81 20.91 -26.69
CA ARG A 2 14.72 21.81 -27.45
C ARG A 2 15.50 22.78 -26.56
N GLU A 3 14.88 23.33 -25.53
CA GLU A 3 15.48 24.35 -24.64
C GLU A 3 16.50 23.79 -23.63
N ILE A 4 16.53 22.48 -23.39
CA ILE A 4 17.43 21.87 -22.37
C ILE A 4 18.51 21.00 -22.99
N TYR A 5 18.21 20.31 -24.10
CA TYR A 5 19.11 19.32 -24.71
C TYR A 5 19.44 19.56 -26.20
N GLU A 6 18.91 20.63 -26.80
CA GLU A 6 19.06 20.95 -28.24
C GLU A 6 18.70 19.81 -29.19
N ILE A 7 17.92 18.80 -28.73
CA ILE A 7 17.57 17.61 -29.50
C ILE A 7 16.12 17.74 -29.98
N GLU A 8 15.91 17.72 -31.29
CA GLU A 8 14.61 17.54 -31.93
C GLU A 8 14.33 16.04 -32.09
N LEU A 9 13.27 15.58 -31.42
CA LEU A 9 12.76 14.22 -31.60
C LEU A 9 11.55 14.27 -32.55
N SER A 10 11.62 13.47 -33.62
CA SER A 10 10.47 13.25 -34.49
C SER A 10 9.35 12.51 -33.74
N THR A 11 8.09 12.64 -34.18
CA THR A 11 6.96 11.91 -33.63
C THR A 11 7.17 10.39 -33.69
N SER A 12 7.81 9.90 -34.76
CA SER A 12 8.19 8.49 -34.90
C SER A 12 9.23 8.07 -33.86
N ALA A 13 10.25 8.87 -33.59
CA ALA A 13 11.24 8.58 -32.54
C ALA A 13 10.62 8.54 -31.14
N ILE A 14 9.72 9.49 -30.83
CA ILE A 14 8.97 9.50 -29.59
C ILE A 14 8.10 8.23 -29.45
N SER A 15 7.45 7.81 -30.54
CA SER A 15 6.64 6.59 -30.54
C SER A 15 7.49 5.35 -30.30
N ILE A 16 8.65 5.22 -30.96
CA ILE A 16 9.58 4.10 -30.75
C ILE A 16 10.06 4.05 -29.30
N ILE A 17 10.47 5.18 -28.73
CA ILE A 17 10.94 5.24 -27.33
C ILE A 17 9.83 4.86 -26.37
N THR A 18 8.61 5.39 -26.56
CA THR A 18 7.48 5.08 -25.68
C THR A 18 7.03 3.62 -25.78
N ASN A 19 7.15 3.00 -26.97
CA ASN A 19 6.84 1.58 -27.15
C ASN A 19 7.88 0.70 -26.45
N LYS A 20 9.16 1.05 -26.50
CA LYS A 20 10.21 0.35 -25.73
C LYS A 20 9.94 0.41 -24.21
N VAL A 21 9.49 1.55 -23.70
CA VAL A 21 9.10 1.68 -22.29
C VAL A 21 7.90 0.80 -21.96
N SER A 22 6.89 0.71 -22.85
CA SER A 22 5.76 -0.19 -22.64
C SER A 22 6.18 -1.65 -22.58
N GLN A 23 7.07 -2.06 -23.49
CA GLN A 23 7.61 -3.42 -23.52
C GLN A 23 8.39 -3.74 -22.24
N ALA A 24 9.29 -2.85 -21.82
CA ALA A 24 10.05 -3.01 -20.57
C ALA A 24 9.15 -3.06 -19.33
N ALA A 25 8.09 -2.24 -19.28
CA ALA A 25 7.11 -2.27 -18.20
C ALA A 25 6.32 -3.59 -18.19
N PHE A 26 5.97 -4.13 -19.36
CA PHE A 26 5.29 -5.42 -19.48
C PHE A 26 6.20 -6.56 -19.01
N GLU A 27 7.46 -6.62 -19.45
CA GLU A 27 8.43 -7.63 -19.04
C GLU A 27 8.69 -7.58 -17.52
N TRP A 28 8.87 -6.36 -16.97
CA TRP A 28 9.02 -6.16 -15.54
C TRP A 28 7.79 -6.64 -14.75
N GLN A 29 6.58 -6.32 -15.21
CA GLN A 29 5.35 -6.73 -14.55
C GLN A 29 5.18 -8.25 -14.54
N ASN A 30 5.62 -8.94 -15.59
CA ASN A 30 5.44 -10.40 -15.74
C ASN A 30 6.67 -11.22 -15.32
N ARG A 31 7.70 -10.57 -14.79
CA ARG A 31 8.92 -11.28 -14.34
C ARG A 31 8.62 -12.28 -13.24
N PRO A 32 9.36 -13.40 -13.15
CA PRO A 32 9.32 -14.28 -12.00
C PRO A 32 9.62 -13.52 -10.71
N LEU A 33 8.99 -13.94 -9.63
CA LEU A 33 9.19 -13.41 -8.28
C LEU A 33 9.84 -14.47 -7.39
N ASP A 34 10.44 -14.02 -6.29
CA ASP A 34 10.97 -14.94 -5.28
C ASP A 34 9.83 -15.78 -4.67
N PRO A 35 10.10 -17.05 -4.31
CA PRO A 35 9.06 -17.91 -3.77
C PRO A 35 8.56 -17.49 -2.38
N VAL A 36 9.38 -16.77 -1.60
CA VAL A 36 9.05 -16.37 -0.23
C VAL A 36 9.37 -14.91 0.01
N TYR A 37 8.39 -14.19 0.56
CA TYR A 37 8.56 -12.84 1.10
C TYR A 37 8.20 -12.82 2.59
N LEU A 38 9.03 -12.15 3.41
CA LEU A 38 8.79 -12.01 4.85
C LEU A 38 7.55 -11.16 5.13
N ILE A 39 7.45 -10.02 4.46
CA ILE A 39 6.32 -9.09 4.57
C ILE A 39 5.95 -8.61 3.17
N VAL A 40 4.65 -8.50 2.91
CA VAL A 40 4.12 -7.84 1.71
C VAL A 40 3.19 -6.71 2.13
N TRP A 41 3.48 -5.50 1.67
CA TRP A 41 2.63 -4.32 1.85
C TRP A 41 1.86 -4.03 0.56
N MET A 42 0.59 -3.71 0.71
CA MET A 42 -0.30 -3.38 -0.39
C MET A 42 -0.98 -2.04 -0.13
N ASP A 43 -0.99 -1.16 -1.14
CA ASP A 43 -1.61 0.15 -1.06
C ASP A 43 -1.90 0.69 -2.47
N GLY A 44 -2.78 1.69 -2.55
CA GLY A 44 -3.17 2.34 -3.79
C GLY A 44 -2.81 3.83 -3.83
N ILE A 45 -2.41 4.30 -5.01
CA ILE A 45 -2.19 5.71 -5.29
C ILE A 45 -3.11 6.19 -6.42
N VAL A 46 -3.90 7.23 -6.14
CA VAL A 46 -4.89 7.75 -7.09
C VAL A 46 -4.26 8.75 -8.07
N PHE A 47 -4.57 8.57 -9.36
CA PHE A 47 -4.23 9.48 -10.45
C PHE A 47 -5.48 9.89 -11.22
N LYS A 48 -5.45 11.10 -11.79
CA LYS A 48 -6.46 11.56 -12.75
C LYS A 48 -6.09 11.09 -14.14
N VAL A 49 -7.00 10.40 -14.81
CA VAL A 49 -6.77 9.80 -16.12
C VAL A 49 -7.92 10.15 -17.05
N ARG A 50 -7.60 10.47 -18.30
CA ARG A 50 -8.62 10.66 -19.35
C ARG A 50 -9.13 9.28 -19.81
N ASP A 51 -10.44 9.12 -19.74
CA ASP A 51 -11.15 7.92 -20.15
C ASP A 51 -12.45 8.32 -20.86
N ASN A 52 -12.59 7.96 -22.13
CA ASN A 52 -13.76 8.30 -22.96
C ASN A 52 -14.10 9.80 -22.94
N GLY A 53 -13.09 10.66 -23.08
CA GLY A 53 -13.24 12.12 -23.11
C GLY A 53 -13.42 12.80 -21.75
N LYS A 54 -13.56 12.03 -20.65
CA LYS A 54 -13.71 12.55 -19.29
C LYS A 54 -12.46 12.28 -18.46
N ILE A 55 -12.19 13.16 -17.50
CA ILE A 55 -11.14 12.93 -16.51
C ILE A 55 -11.77 12.23 -15.30
N ILE A 56 -11.32 11.03 -15.01
CA ILE A 56 -11.76 10.24 -13.87
C ILE A 56 -10.58 9.87 -12.97
N ASN A 57 -10.87 9.54 -11.72
CA ASN A 57 -9.89 8.98 -10.82
C ASN A 57 -9.70 7.48 -11.12
N LYS A 58 -8.45 7.07 -11.25
CA LYS A 58 -8.04 5.66 -11.30
C LYS A 58 -6.97 5.43 -10.27
N THR A 59 -6.96 4.26 -9.67
CA THR A 59 -5.96 3.89 -8.67
C THR A 59 -4.92 2.97 -9.30
N VAL A 60 -3.65 3.29 -9.07
CA VAL A 60 -2.55 2.35 -9.29
C VAL A 60 -2.28 1.67 -7.97
N TYR A 61 -2.51 0.38 -7.93
CA TYR A 61 -2.23 -0.47 -6.77
C TYR A 61 -0.83 -1.02 -6.86
N LEU A 62 -0.12 -0.97 -5.77
CA LEU A 62 1.26 -1.40 -5.64
C LEU A 62 1.37 -2.49 -4.58
N CYS A 63 2.23 -3.47 -4.84
CA CYS A 63 2.67 -4.44 -3.86
C CYS A 63 4.18 -4.32 -3.67
N VAL A 64 4.63 -4.22 -2.43
CA VAL A 64 6.06 -4.19 -2.08
C VAL A 64 6.34 -5.37 -1.18
N GLY A 65 7.35 -6.16 -1.52
CA GLY A 65 7.80 -7.31 -0.76
C GLY A 65 9.11 -7.04 -0.01
N LEU A 66 9.23 -7.59 1.20
CA LEU A 66 10.48 -7.72 1.94
C LEU A 66 11.05 -9.11 1.71
N LYS A 67 12.20 -9.17 1.07
CA LYS A 67 12.93 -10.42 0.79
C LYS A 67 13.59 -10.99 2.06
N GLN A 68 13.97 -12.26 2.03
CA GLN A 68 14.67 -12.92 3.13
C GLN A 68 16.02 -12.25 3.47
N ASN A 69 16.65 -11.59 2.51
CA ASN A 69 17.91 -10.85 2.72
C ASN A 69 17.70 -9.43 3.26
N GLY A 70 16.48 -9.05 3.61
CA GLY A 70 16.13 -7.73 4.13
C GLY A 70 15.96 -6.63 3.08
N LEU A 71 16.18 -6.91 1.80
CA LEU A 71 15.96 -5.94 0.72
C LEU A 71 14.48 -5.85 0.35
N LYS A 72 14.08 -4.68 -0.12
CA LYS A 72 12.74 -4.39 -0.64
C LYS A 72 12.68 -4.59 -2.15
N GLU A 73 11.53 -5.01 -2.63
CA GLU A 73 11.22 -5.15 -4.05
C GLU A 73 9.78 -4.75 -4.34
N VAL A 74 9.53 -4.00 -5.42
CA VAL A 74 8.16 -3.78 -5.90
C VAL A 74 7.73 -4.99 -6.71
N LEU A 75 6.72 -5.71 -6.24
CA LEU A 75 6.26 -6.96 -6.86
C LEU A 75 5.45 -6.72 -8.13
N GLY A 76 4.83 -5.56 -8.24
CA GLY A 76 4.06 -5.17 -9.43
C GLY A 76 3.18 -3.95 -9.19
N MET A 77 2.53 -3.52 -10.30
CA MET A 77 1.55 -2.45 -10.32
C MET A 77 0.33 -2.84 -11.14
N TRP A 78 -0.86 -2.53 -10.64
CA TRP A 78 -2.14 -2.83 -11.30
C TRP A 78 -2.99 -1.56 -11.33
N VAL A 79 -3.65 -1.29 -12.44
CA VAL A 79 -4.52 -0.11 -12.60
C VAL A 79 -5.97 -0.54 -12.53
N GLY A 80 -6.74 0.06 -11.64
CA GLY A 80 -8.17 -0.23 -11.46
C GLY A 80 -8.99 1.04 -11.23
N LYS A 81 -10.29 0.97 -11.59
CA LYS A 81 -11.24 2.05 -11.29
C LYS A 81 -11.77 1.94 -9.86
N ASN A 82 -12.01 0.73 -9.42
CA ASN A 82 -12.61 0.41 -8.12
C ASN A 82 -11.73 -0.60 -7.39
N GLU A 83 -11.57 -0.37 -6.12
CA GLU A 83 -10.95 -1.29 -5.19
C GLU A 83 -12.03 -2.27 -4.69
N SER A 84 -11.91 -3.52 -5.08
CA SER A 84 -12.84 -4.58 -4.70
C SER A 84 -12.11 -5.86 -4.33
N SER A 85 -12.75 -6.75 -3.59
CA SER A 85 -12.19 -8.07 -3.26
C SER A 85 -11.84 -8.86 -4.53
N SER A 86 -12.66 -8.78 -5.59
CA SER A 86 -12.41 -9.44 -6.89
C SER A 86 -11.17 -8.87 -7.60
N PHE A 87 -10.97 -7.56 -7.54
CA PHE A 87 -9.75 -6.93 -8.06
C PHE A 87 -8.50 -7.45 -7.33
N TRP A 88 -8.53 -7.45 -6.00
CA TRP A 88 -7.44 -7.97 -5.20
C TRP A 88 -7.22 -9.47 -5.36
N MET A 89 -8.28 -10.25 -5.58
CA MET A 89 -8.15 -11.66 -5.96
C MET A 89 -7.30 -11.81 -7.23
N GLY A 90 -7.55 -10.99 -8.25
CA GLY A 90 -6.75 -10.97 -9.48
C GLY A 90 -5.29 -10.61 -9.22
N VAL A 91 -5.01 -9.58 -8.41
CA VAL A 91 -3.65 -9.17 -8.03
C VAL A 91 -2.91 -10.29 -7.29
N LEU A 92 -3.55 -10.91 -6.30
CA LEU A 92 -2.95 -11.98 -5.50
C LEU A 92 -2.69 -13.24 -6.34
N THR A 93 -3.61 -13.57 -7.24
CA THR A 93 -3.47 -14.70 -8.18
C THR A 93 -2.31 -14.46 -9.16
N ASP A 94 -2.17 -13.23 -9.68
CA ASP A 94 -1.05 -12.84 -10.54
C ASP A 94 0.30 -13.01 -9.83
N ILE A 95 0.41 -12.49 -8.60
CA ILE A 95 1.62 -12.64 -7.77
C ILE A 95 1.95 -14.13 -7.55
N LYS A 96 0.93 -14.96 -7.27
CA LYS A 96 1.09 -16.41 -7.08
C LYS A 96 1.52 -17.10 -8.37
N ALA A 97 0.93 -16.76 -9.51
CA ALA A 97 1.29 -17.31 -10.82
C ALA A 97 2.73 -16.97 -11.23
N ARG A 98 3.27 -15.84 -10.75
CA ARG A 98 4.65 -15.41 -10.98
C ARG A 98 5.66 -16.04 -10.03
N GLY A 99 5.26 -16.96 -9.18
CA GLY A 99 6.15 -17.82 -8.40
C GLY A 99 6.09 -17.63 -6.89
N VAL A 100 5.37 -16.65 -6.35
CA VAL A 100 5.24 -16.49 -4.90
C VAL A 100 4.42 -17.65 -4.33
N GLN A 101 5.06 -18.45 -3.51
CA GLN A 101 4.46 -19.62 -2.86
C GLN A 101 3.97 -19.28 -1.46
N ASP A 102 4.73 -18.46 -0.73
CA ASP A 102 4.40 -18.07 0.63
C ASP A 102 4.80 -16.62 0.93
N ARG A 103 4.09 -16.04 1.88
CA ARG A 103 4.40 -14.75 2.52
C ARG A 103 3.97 -14.84 3.97
N LEU A 104 4.91 -14.53 4.85
CA LEU A 104 4.68 -14.69 6.28
C LEU A 104 3.65 -13.69 6.80
N ILE A 105 3.73 -12.42 6.34
CA ILE A 105 2.84 -11.34 6.79
C ILE A 105 2.36 -10.54 5.58
N THR A 106 1.06 -10.28 5.51
CA THR A 106 0.47 -9.35 4.54
C THR A 106 -0.11 -8.15 5.28
N CYS A 107 0.41 -6.96 4.96
CA CYS A 107 -0.04 -5.69 5.52
C CYS A 107 -0.89 -4.94 4.49
N SER A 108 -2.11 -4.57 4.86
CA SER A 108 -3.07 -3.94 3.95
C SER A 108 -3.95 -2.92 4.66
N ASP A 109 -4.67 -2.13 3.86
CA ASP A 109 -5.74 -1.29 4.36
C ASP A 109 -6.95 -2.13 4.77
N ASN A 110 -7.80 -1.54 5.61
CA ASN A 110 -9.02 -2.19 6.07
C ASN A 110 -10.12 -2.11 4.99
N LEU A 111 -10.00 -2.91 3.94
CA LEU A 111 -11.04 -3.06 2.93
C LEU A 111 -11.93 -4.25 3.23
N ASN A 112 -13.24 -4.07 3.07
CA ASN A 112 -14.20 -5.15 3.26
C ASN A 112 -13.89 -6.33 2.33
N GLY A 113 -13.75 -7.54 2.91
CA GLY A 113 -13.49 -8.79 2.19
C GLY A 113 -12.05 -8.96 1.70
N PHE A 114 -11.14 -8.03 2.02
CA PHE A 114 -9.74 -8.14 1.57
C PHE A 114 -8.96 -9.17 2.39
N THR A 115 -9.15 -9.20 3.71
CA THR A 115 -8.54 -10.21 4.59
C THR A 115 -8.91 -11.63 4.16
N GLU A 116 -10.20 -11.87 3.87
CA GLU A 116 -10.69 -13.16 3.38
C GLU A 116 -10.09 -13.51 2.02
N THR A 117 -9.93 -12.52 1.14
CA THR A 117 -9.28 -12.69 -0.17
C THR A 117 -7.82 -13.10 -0.02
N ILE A 118 -7.08 -12.47 0.90
CA ILE A 118 -5.70 -12.86 1.20
C ILE A 118 -5.64 -14.29 1.70
N ARG A 119 -6.47 -14.66 2.67
CA ARG A 119 -6.52 -16.02 3.25
C ARG A 119 -6.89 -17.09 2.23
N SER A 120 -7.71 -16.76 1.23
CA SER A 120 -8.09 -17.73 0.18
C SER A 120 -6.95 -18.07 -0.78
N VAL A 121 -6.08 -17.09 -1.09
CA VAL A 121 -4.94 -17.29 -2.02
C VAL A 121 -3.69 -17.74 -1.27
N PHE A 122 -3.45 -17.21 -0.08
CA PHE A 122 -2.29 -17.47 0.78
C PHE A 122 -2.74 -17.80 2.21
N PRO A 123 -3.21 -19.04 2.45
CA PRO A 123 -3.82 -19.43 3.72
C PRO A 123 -2.88 -19.37 4.92
N ASN A 124 -1.58 -19.49 4.70
CA ASN A 124 -0.57 -19.45 5.76
C ASN A 124 -0.10 -18.03 6.11
N SER A 125 -0.51 -17.02 5.32
CA SER A 125 -0.10 -15.62 5.58
C SER A 125 -0.85 -15.05 6.79
N ALA A 126 -0.11 -14.50 7.74
CA ALA A 126 -0.67 -13.64 8.77
C ALA A 126 -1.13 -12.33 8.12
N THR A 127 -2.38 -11.93 8.34
CA THR A 127 -2.94 -10.69 7.75
C THR A 127 -3.01 -9.61 8.82
N GLN A 128 -2.33 -8.50 8.59
CA GLN A 128 -2.30 -7.34 9.45
C GLN A 128 -3.00 -6.16 8.79
N ILE A 129 -4.02 -5.62 9.40
CA ILE A 129 -4.62 -4.34 9.00
C ILE A 129 -3.73 -3.19 9.50
N CYS A 130 -3.49 -2.21 8.63
CA CYS A 130 -2.71 -1.03 8.96
C CYS A 130 -3.35 -0.22 10.09
N VAL A 131 -2.64 -0.12 11.22
CA VAL A 131 -3.11 0.65 12.39
C VAL A 131 -3.21 2.14 12.06
N VAL A 132 -2.31 2.68 11.22
CA VAL A 132 -2.35 4.10 10.82
C VAL A 132 -3.61 4.41 10.02
N HIS A 133 -4.02 3.54 9.09
CA HIS A 133 -5.27 3.69 8.35
C HIS A 133 -6.49 3.55 9.26
N GLN A 134 -6.46 2.63 10.22
CA GLN A 134 -7.51 2.51 11.24
C GLN A 134 -7.68 3.80 12.06
N ILE A 135 -6.57 4.40 12.51
CA ILE A 135 -6.57 5.70 13.22
C ILE A 135 -7.17 6.80 12.35
N ARG A 136 -6.71 6.93 11.09
CA ARG A 136 -7.24 7.93 10.14
C ARG A 136 -8.75 7.77 9.92
N ASN A 137 -9.21 6.53 9.79
CA ASN A 137 -10.63 6.23 9.63
C ASN A 137 -11.43 6.59 10.88
N SER A 138 -10.94 6.26 12.07
CA SER A 138 -11.57 6.65 13.35
C SER A 138 -11.67 8.16 13.48
N CYS A 139 -10.63 8.91 13.11
CA CYS A 139 -10.60 10.37 13.18
C CYS A 139 -11.61 11.08 12.25
N LYS A 140 -12.20 10.37 11.25
CA LYS A 140 -13.29 10.93 10.43
C LYS A 140 -14.56 11.19 11.22
N TYR A 141 -14.78 10.44 12.30
CA TYR A 141 -15.93 10.55 13.19
C TYR A 141 -15.70 11.50 14.35
N VAL A 142 -14.49 12.03 14.54
CA VAL A 142 -14.09 12.83 15.68
C VAL A 142 -14.00 14.31 15.30
N VAL A 143 -14.65 15.19 16.08
CA VAL A 143 -14.57 16.64 15.85
C VAL A 143 -13.15 17.15 16.07
N TYR A 144 -12.78 18.24 15.37
CA TYR A 144 -11.40 18.73 15.31
C TYR A 144 -10.78 18.97 16.69
N LYS A 145 -11.53 19.58 17.63
CA LYS A 145 -11.06 19.91 18.99
C LYS A 145 -10.62 18.70 19.80
N ASP A 146 -11.24 17.54 19.56
CA ASP A 146 -11.00 16.32 20.34
C ASP A 146 -9.92 15.41 19.67
N LYS A 147 -9.59 15.66 18.39
CA LYS A 147 -8.70 14.77 17.62
C LYS A 147 -7.35 14.55 18.29
N LYS A 148 -6.75 15.59 18.84
CA LYS A 148 -5.43 15.50 19.48
C LYS A 148 -5.44 14.55 20.67
N GLU A 149 -6.42 14.70 21.55
CA GLU A 149 -6.54 13.87 22.74
C GLU A 149 -6.97 12.44 22.36
N PHE A 150 -7.96 12.30 21.48
CA PHE A 150 -8.42 11.01 20.98
C PHE A 150 -7.30 10.20 20.35
N THR A 151 -6.43 10.81 19.51
CA THR A 151 -5.30 10.14 18.89
C THR A 151 -4.21 9.79 19.90
N ALA A 152 -4.01 10.60 20.94
CA ALA A 152 -3.08 10.29 22.01
C ALA A 152 -3.54 9.05 22.81
N ASP A 153 -4.83 8.95 23.11
CA ASP A 153 -5.40 7.78 23.80
C ASP A 153 -5.31 6.52 22.92
N MET A 154 -5.61 6.61 21.60
CA MET A 154 -5.41 5.49 20.68
C MET A 154 -3.95 5.01 20.63
N LYS A 155 -2.98 5.89 20.84
CA LYS A 155 -1.55 5.53 20.84
C LYS A 155 -1.23 4.49 21.92
N ASN A 156 -1.90 4.51 23.05
CA ASN A 156 -1.70 3.54 24.12
C ASN A 156 -2.04 2.10 23.66
N ILE A 157 -3.01 1.94 22.78
CA ILE A 157 -3.43 0.63 22.25
C ILE A 157 -2.29 -0.04 21.49
N TYR A 158 -1.72 0.62 20.48
CA TYR A 158 -0.73 -0.01 19.61
C TYR A 158 0.72 0.06 20.14
N ASN A 159 0.97 0.89 21.17
CA ASN A 159 2.23 0.93 21.88
C ASN A 159 2.26 0.00 23.11
N ALA A 160 1.18 -0.71 23.40
CA ALA A 160 1.11 -1.64 24.51
C ALA A 160 2.17 -2.75 24.37
N PRO A 161 2.70 -3.29 25.47
CA PRO A 161 3.72 -4.33 25.44
C PRO A 161 3.21 -5.66 24.87
N ASN A 162 1.92 -5.94 25.07
CA ASN A 162 1.26 -7.17 24.59
C ASN A 162 -0.22 -6.93 24.28
N LYS A 163 -0.89 -7.96 23.72
CA LYS A 163 -2.29 -7.89 23.28
C LYS A 163 -3.26 -7.67 24.45
N ASP A 164 -2.98 -8.21 25.64
CA ASP A 164 -3.89 -8.10 26.80
C ASP A 164 -3.92 -6.67 27.36
N VAL A 165 -2.73 -6.05 27.51
CA VAL A 165 -2.63 -4.64 27.89
C VAL A 165 -3.26 -3.75 26.80
N SER A 166 -3.04 -4.06 25.54
CA SER A 166 -3.68 -3.36 24.42
C SER A 166 -5.21 -3.43 24.47
N ALA A 167 -5.78 -4.59 24.85
CA ALA A 167 -7.22 -4.74 25.02
C ALA A 167 -7.76 -3.87 26.18
N THR A 168 -7.03 -3.80 27.29
CA THR A 168 -7.34 -2.90 28.41
C THR A 168 -7.33 -1.43 27.97
N GLU A 169 -6.37 -1.03 27.14
CA GLU A 169 -6.33 0.34 26.62
C GLU A 169 -7.48 0.64 25.64
N LEU A 170 -7.95 -0.35 24.88
CA LEU A 170 -9.16 -0.21 24.08
C LEU A 170 -10.41 -0.04 24.97
N ASP A 171 -10.52 -0.76 26.09
CA ASP A 171 -11.59 -0.58 27.07
C ASP A 171 -11.55 0.81 27.71
N ASN A 172 -10.36 1.34 28.02
CA ASN A 172 -10.17 2.70 28.51
C ASN A 172 -10.61 3.75 27.47
N LEU A 173 -10.24 3.55 26.20
CA LEU A 173 -10.67 4.41 25.08
C LEU A 173 -12.19 4.40 24.94
N GLU A 174 -12.83 3.23 25.01
CA GLU A 174 -14.29 3.09 24.92
C GLU A 174 -14.99 3.75 26.09
N ARG A 175 -14.49 3.57 27.32
CA ARG A 175 -15.05 4.22 28.53
C ARG A 175 -15.04 5.74 28.42
N LYS A 176 -13.96 6.30 27.88
CA LYS A 176 -13.79 7.77 27.73
C LYS A 176 -14.57 8.33 26.55
N TRP A 177 -14.54 7.66 25.38
CA TRP A 177 -15.00 8.21 24.12
C TRP A 177 -16.22 7.51 23.52
N GLY A 178 -16.59 6.31 23.99
CA GLY A 178 -17.63 5.47 23.40
C GLY A 178 -18.99 6.15 23.35
N GLY A 179 -19.36 6.91 24.37
CA GLY A 179 -20.61 7.68 24.38
C GLY A 179 -20.64 8.79 23.34
N LYS A 180 -19.49 9.36 22.98
CA LYS A 180 -19.38 10.49 22.04
C LYS A 180 -19.09 10.04 20.60
N TYR A 181 -18.24 9.01 20.43
CA TYR A 181 -17.77 8.51 19.15
C TYR A 181 -17.94 6.99 19.00
N PRO A 182 -19.15 6.46 19.13
CA PRO A 182 -19.38 5.01 19.15
C PRO A 182 -18.90 4.31 17.88
N TYR A 183 -19.06 4.90 16.70
CA TYR A 183 -18.63 4.31 15.43
C TYR A 183 -17.10 4.16 15.35
N ALA A 184 -16.34 5.10 15.90
CA ALA A 184 -14.89 5.00 15.94
C ALA A 184 -14.46 3.82 16.80
N ILE A 185 -15.07 3.64 17.98
CA ILE A 185 -14.77 2.52 18.89
C ILE A 185 -15.19 1.18 18.29
N GLN A 186 -16.43 1.08 17.76
CA GLN A 186 -16.92 -0.14 17.11
C GLN A 186 -16.02 -0.61 15.97
N SER A 187 -15.44 0.33 15.21
CA SER A 187 -14.50 0.01 14.14
C SER A 187 -13.23 -0.70 14.67
N TRP A 188 -12.71 -0.31 15.84
CA TRP A 188 -11.60 -1.00 16.50
C TRP A 188 -12.00 -2.39 17.00
N ARG A 189 -13.16 -2.50 17.64
CA ARG A 189 -13.68 -3.80 18.14
C ARG A 189 -13.90 -4.80 17.01
N LYS A 190 -14.53 -4.35 15.92
CA LYS A 190 -14.81 -5.20 14.76
C LYS A 190 -13.54 -5.76 14.11
N ASN A 191 -12.50 -4.97 14.04
CA ASN A 191 -11.25 -5.31 13.35
C ASN A 191 -10.13 -5.77 14.30
N TRP A 192 -10.47 -6.01 15.59
CA TRP A 192 -9.49 -6.21 16.65
C TRP A 192 -8.45 -7.29 16.34
N ASP A 193 -8.90 -8.46 15.90
CA ASP A 193 -8.00 -9.58 15.67
C ASP A 193 -7.02 -9.30 14.53
N ASP A 194 -7.48 -8.71 13.43
CA ASP A 194 -6.63 -8.37 12.29
C ASP A 194 -5.76 -7.12 12.55
N LEU A 195 -6.16 -6.24 13.49
CA LEU A 195 -5.36 -5.09 13.93
C LEU A 195 -4.24 -5.46 14.89
N THR A 196 -4.38 -6.56 15.62
CA THR A 196 -3.48 -6.95 16.71
C THR A 196 -2.56 -8.13 16.39
N VAL A 197 -2.54 -8.57 15.14
CA VAL A 197 -1.66 -9.66 14.66
C VAL A 197 -0.20 -9.35 14.95
N PHE A 198 0.24 -8.10 14.83
CA PHE A 198 1.63 -7.69 15.07
C PHE A 198 2.15 -8.01 16.48
N PHE A 199 1.27 -8.18 17.47
CA PHE A 199 1.69 -8.58 18.83
C PHE A 199 2.28 -10.01 18.90
N GLN A 200 2.01 -10.84 17.89
CA GLN A 200 2.59 -12.19 17.77
C GLN A 200 4.07 -12.17 17.38
N PHE A 201 4.59 -11.02 16.97
CA PHE A 201 5.94 -10.85 16.46
C PHE A 201 6.85 -10.12 17.47
N PRO A 202 8.18 -10.28 17.38
CA PRO A 202 9.16 -9.55 18.19
C PRO A 202 8.97 -8.03 18.10
N LEU A 203 9.25 -7.34 19.21
CA LEU A 203 9.02 -5.90 19.37
C LEU A 203 9.72 -5.08 18.26
N GLU A 204 10.92 -5.52 17.88
CA GLU A 204 11.80 -4.87 16.91
C GLU A 204 11.17 -4.74 15.52
N ILE A 205 10.33 -5.70 15.12
CA ILE A 205 9.70 -5.70 13.79
C ILE A 205 8.25 -5.24 13.81
N ARG A 206 7.63 -5.05 14.99
CA ARG A 206 6.20 -4.67 15.08
C ARG A 206 5.90 -3.39 14.32
N ASN A 207 6.77 -2.38 14.41
CA ASN A 207 6.56 -1.09 13.75
C ASN A 207 6.47 -1.22 12.23
N ILE A 208 7.26 -2.07 11.60
CA ILE A 208 7.20 -2.29 10.16
C ILE A 208 6.01 -3.16 9.73
N ILE A 209 5.36 -3.88 10.66
CA ILE A 209 4.20 -4.73 10.42
C ILE A 209 2.89 -3.93 10.55
N TYR A 210 2.70 -3.22 11.66
CA TYR A 210 1.43 -2.54 11.93
C TYR A 210 1.26 -1.21 11.18
N THR A 211 2.28 -0.75 10.43
CA THR A 211 2.21 0.46 9.60
C THR A 211 2.44 0.16 8.13
N THR A 212 1.82 0.95 7.27
CA THR A 212 2.11 0.98 5.83
C THR A 212 3.07 2.11 5.46
N ASN A 213 3.82 2.65 6.40
CA ASN A 213 4.73 3.79 6.20
C ASN A 213 5.71 3.58 5.04
N LEU A 214 6.16 2.34 4.84
CA LEU A 214 7.08 1.98 3.76
C LEU A 214 6.45 2.24 2.39
N ILE A 215 5.25 1.71 2.15
CA ILE A 215 4.55 1.87 0.87
C ILE A 215 3.98 3.29 0.73
N GLU A 216 3.56 3.93 1.83
CA GLU A 216 3.18 5.35 1.82
C GLU A 216 4.36 6.26 1.43
N ASN A 217 5.57 5.97 1.89
CA ASN A 217 6.79 6.67 1.49
C ASN A 217 7.06 6.48 -0.01
N LEU A 218 6.88 5.26 -0.53
CA LEU A 218 6.95 4.98 -1.97
C LEU A 218 5.93 5.83 -2.74
N ASN A 219 4.67 5.84 -2.32
CA ASN A 219 3.61 6.66 -2.91
C ASN A 219 3.96 8.15 -2.88
N GLY A 220 4.54 8.64 -1.78
CA GLY A 220 5.04 10.01 -1.66
C GLY A 220 6.15 10.35 -2.66
N LYS A 221 7.09 9.41 -2.90
CA LYS A 221 8.13 9.55 -3.92
C LYS A 221 7.54 9.55 -5.33
N LEU A 222 6.61 8.65 -5.64
CA LEU A 222 5.89 8.61 -6.92
C LEU A 222 5.16 9.94 -7.20
N ARG A 223 4.50 10.52 -6.19
CA ARG A 223 3.86 11.84 -6.32
C ARG A 223 4.84 12.94 -6.71
N LYS A 224 6.10 12.90 -6.24
CA LYS A 224 7.12 13.88 -6.65
C LYS A 224 7.44 13.79 -8.14
N TYR A 225 7.56 12.56 -8.68
CA TYR A 225 7.79 12.34 -10.12
C TYR A 225 6.58 12.70 -11.00
N THR A 226 5.37 12.66 -10.44
CA THR A 226 4.13 12.90 -11.19
C THR A 226 3.51 14.27 -10.94
N LYS A 227 4.10 15.09 -10.05
CA LYS A 227 3.55 16.36 -9.58
C LYS A 227 3.24 17.35 -10.71
N SER A 228 4.06 17.37 -11.77
CA SER A 228 3.86 18.28 -12.92
C SER A 228 2.73 17.86 -13.86
N LYS A 229 2.12 16.68 -13.64
CA LYS A 229 1.07 16.13 -14.51
C LYS A 229 -0.29 16.20 -13.82
N PRO A 230 -1.15 17.18 -14.15
CA PRO A 230 -2.48 17.31 -13.53
C PRO A 230 -3.41 16.15 -13.90
N SER A 231 -3.22 15.54 -15.09
CA SER A 231 -3.91 14.32 -15.52
C SER A 231 -3.08 13.58 -16.56
N PHE A 232 -3.35 12.30 -16.72
CA PHE A 232 -2.73 11.44 -17.73
C PHE A 232 -3.68 11.21 -18.90
N PRO A 233 -3.18 11.13 -20.16
CA PRO A 233 -4.01 10.94 -21.34
C PRO A 233 -4.61 9.52 -21.43
N SER A 234 -4.00 8.52 -20.79
CA SER A 234 -4.45 7.12 -20.82
C SER A 234 -3.87 6.32 -19.63
N ASP A 235 -4.40 5.12 -19.41
CA ASP A 235 -3.87 4.15 -18.45
C ASP A 235 -2.44 3.74 -18.78
N ASP A 236 -2.13 3.60 -20.07
CA ASP A 236 -0.80 3.26 -20.55
C ASP A 236 0.23 4.36 -20.19
N ALA A 237 -0.15 5.64 -20.31
CA ALA A 237 0.69 6.75 -19.90
C ALA A 237 0.96 6.77 -18.39
N VAL A 238 -0.04 6.41 -17.56
CA VAL A 238 0.15 6.22 -16.11
C VAL A 238 1.12 5.09 -15.86
N LYS A 239 0.90 3.91 -16.46
CA LYS A 239 1.75 2.72 -16.27
C LYS A 239 3.20 3.02 -16.61
N LYS A 240 3.48 3.62 -17.77
CA LYS A 240 4.84 4.01 -18.19
C LYS A 240 5.50 4.95 -17.19
N THR A 241 4.77 5.98 -16.76
CA THR A 241 5.32 6.98 -15.84
C THR A 241 5.60 6.37 -14.47
N VAL A 242 4.67 5.56 -13.95
CA VAL A 242 4.85 4.88 -12.67
C VAL A 242 6.00 3.88 -12.75
N PHE A 243 6.06 3.06 -13.81
CA PHE A 243 7.15 2.12 -14.04
C PHE A 243 8.52 2.80 -14.04
N LEU A 244 8.73 3.85 -14.82
CA LEU A 244 9.99 4.57 -14.85
C LEU A 244 10.35 5.17 -13.49
N SER A 245 9.35 5.71 -12.78
CA SER A 245 9.56 6.25 -11.43
C SER A 245 9.94 5.17 -10.43
N LEU A 246 9.32 3.99 -10.52
CA LEU A 246 9.66 2.84 -9.67
C LEU A 246 11.08 2.38 -9.92
N MET A 247 11.51 2.27 -11.18
CA MET A 247 12.88 1.89 -11.52
C MET A 247 13.91 2.85 -10.90
N GLU A 248 13.65 4.16 -10.94
CA GLU A 248 14.56 5.15 -10.31
C GLU A 248 14.53 5.09 -8.77
N ILE A 249 13.39 4.74 -8.17
CA ILE A 249 13.29 4.61 -6.72
C ILE A 249 13.96 3.32 -6.24
N GLU A 250 13.74 2.19 -6.92
CA GLU A 250 14.30 0.88 -6.55
C GLU A 250 15.82 0.84 -6.65
N LYS A 251 16.44 1.58 -7.58
CA LYS A 251 17.91 1.74 -7.63
C LYS A 251 18.52 2.21 -6.31
N LYS A 252 17.74 2.88 -5.46
CA LYS A 252 18.18 3.39 -4.15
C LYS A 252 17.91 2.41 -3.01
N TRP A 253 17.26 1.28 -3.28
CA TRP A 253 16.95 0.25 -2.27
C TRP A 253 18.08 -0.78 -2.15
N THR A 254 19.28 -0.30 -1.89
CA THR A 254 20.51 -1.11 -1.86
C THR A 254 20.84 -1.63 -0.46
N GLN A 255 20.15 -1.14 0.57
CA GLN A 255 20.39 -1.53 1.95
C GLN A 255 19.19 -2.32 2.52
N PRO A 256 19.44 -3.34 3.33
CA PRO A 256 18.39 -3.98 4.11
C PRO A 256 17.63 -2.98 4.98
N ILE A 257 16.41 -3.34 5.38
CA ILE A 257 15.68 -2.56 6.41
C ILE A 257 16.44 -2.74 7.72
N HIS A 258 16.91 -1.63 8.28
CA HIS A 258 17.45 -1.57 9.65
C HIS A 258 16.36 -1.06 10.58
N ASN A 259 16.27 -1.66 11.77
CA ASN A 259 15.48 -1.15 12.88
C ASN A 259 16.25 -0.07 13.63
#